data_10f43976392c95542f0f5a1a7e8876ff
#
_entry.id   10f43976392c95542f0f5a1a7e8876ff
#
_cell.length_a   1.000
_cell.length_b   1.000
_cell.length_c   1.000
_cell.angle_alpha   90.00
_cell.angle_beta   90.00
_cell.angle_gamma   90.00
#
_symmetry.space_group_name_H-M   'P 1'
#
loop_
_entity.id
_entity.type
_entity.pdbx_description
1 polymer ?
#
loop_
_entity_poly.entity_id
_entity_poly.type
_entity_poly.pdbx_seq_one_letter_code
_entity_poly.pdbx_strand_id
1 'polypeptide(L)'
;DNTSQIAEKKGAEVVTENRKGYGYACLKGLEHLAQNNPDIVVFLDGDYSDYAEDLDQIVSPIILKEVVFCIGARDKKLREKGSLTYQQIIGNKLACFLMKWLYQGKFSDLGPFRAIKWQSLQELKMEDKTYGWTIEMQLKVLRKKMSYKEIQVRYRKRLGVSKVSGTIKG
;
A
#
# COMPACT_ATOMS: atom_id res chain seq x y z
N ASP A 1 9.90 -3.22 20.52
CA ASP A 1 9.19 -1.95 20.67
C ASP A 1 7.78 -2.22 21.24
N ASN A 2 7.07 -1.21 21.68
CA ASN A 2 5.76 -1.36 22.32
C ASN A 2 4.58 -1.19 21.33
N THR A 3 4.81 -1.29 20.02
CA THR A 3 3.81 -1.02 18.98
C THR A 3 2.58 -1.92 19.13
N SER A 4 2.78 -3.22 19.31
CA SER A 4 1.68 -4.19 19.49
C SER A 4 0.81 -3.84 20.69
N GLN A 5 1.42 -3.60 21.85
CA GLN A 5 0.70 -3.26 23.08
C GLN A 5 -0.09 -1.93 22.95
N ILE A 6 0.48 -0.95 22.25
CA ILE A 6 -0.18 0.33 22.00
C ILE A 6 -1.37 0.14 21.06
N ALA A 7 -1.22 -0.65 20.00
CA ALA A 7 -2.28 -0.95 19.05
C ALA A 7 -3.46 -1.67 19.74
N GLU A 8 -3.17 -2.71 20.51
CA GLU A 8 -4.18 -3.44 21.30
C GLU A 8 -4.95 -2.54 22.28
N LYS A 9 -4.23 -1.67 23.01
CA LYS A 9 -4.84 -0.70 23.91
C LYS A 9 -5.75 0.31 23.21
N LYS A 10 -5.53 0.51 21.89
CA LYS A 10 -6.37 1.37 21.05
C LYS A 10 -7.49 0.60 20.33
N GLY A 11 -7.67 -0.67 20.65
CA GLY A 11 -8.74 -1.52 20.10
C GLY A 11 -8.42 -2.17 18.76
N ALA A 12 -7.16 -2.15 18.32
CA ALA A 12 -6.76 -2.86 17.12
C ALA A 12 -6.50 -4.34 17.43
N GLU A 13 -6.88 -5.23 16.52
CA GLU A 13 -6.45 -6.61 16.55
C GLU A 13 -5.01 -6.72 16.06
N VAL A 14 -4.15 -7.36 16.83
CA VAL A 14 -2.73 -7.51 16.51
C VAL A 14 -2.43 -8.93 16.06
N VAL A 15 -1.91 -9.04 14.85
CA VAL A 15 -1.49 -10.33 14.28
C VAL A 15 0.04 -10.34 14.15
N THR A 16 0.69 -11.33 14.78
CA THR A 16 2.15 -11.43 14.78
C THR A 16 2.63 -12.31 13.63
N GLU A 17 3.60 -11.80 12.87
CA GLU A 17 4.37 -12.55 11.87
C GLU A 17 5.85 -12.53 12.25
N ASN A 18 6.44 -13.70 12.46
CA ASN A 18 7.83 -13.84 12.92
C ASN A 18 8.86 -13.74 11.78
N ARG A 19 8.42 -13.97 10.54
CA ARG A 19 9.29 -13.87 9.37
C ARG A 19 9.47 -12.41 8.99
N LYS A 20 10.69 -12.02 8.63
CA LYS A 20 10.99 -10.66 8.19
C LYS A 20 10.58 -10.46 6.74
N GLY A 21 9.76 -9.47 6.47
CA GLY A 21 9.32 -9.07 5.12
C GLY A 21 7.95 -8.39 5.16
N TYR A 22 7.82 -7.30 4.43
CA TYR A 22 6.55 -6.55 4.33
C TYR A 22 5.42 -7.45 3.79
N GLY A 23 5.69 -8.19 2.73
CA GLY A 23 4.72 -9.11 2.14
C GLY A 23 4.29 -10.23 3.09
N TYR A 24 5.21 -10.76 3.91
CA TYR A 24 4.82 -11.75 4.94
C TYR A 24 3.80 -11.15 5.92
N ALA A 25 4.03 -9.94 6.40
CA ALA A 25 3.10 -9.26 7.30
C ALA A 25 1.74 -9.03 6.64
N CYS A 26 1.73 -8.57 5.39
CA CYS A 26 0.50 -8.41 4.61
C CYS A 26 -0.25 -9.73 4.44
N LEU A 27 0.44 -10.79 4.01
CA LEU A 27 -0.16 -12.12 3.83
C LEU A 27 -0.75 -12.66 5.13
N LYS A 28 -0.06 -12.46 6.26
CA LYS A 28 -0.55 -12.90 7.57
C LYS A 28 -1.80 -12.13 8.00
N GLY A 29 -1.82 -10.82 7.77
CA GLY A 29 -3.02 -10.00 7.98
C GLY A 29 -4.19 -10.44 7.10
N LEU A 30 -3.95 -10.76 5.83
CA LEU A 30 -4.99 -11.25 4.91
C LEU A 30 -5.52 -12.62 5.31
N GLU A 31 -4.67 -13.54 5.80
CA GLU A 31 -5.09 -14.82 6.34
C GLU A 31 -6.05 -14.64 7.52
N HIS A 32 -5.77 -13.70 8.41
CA HIS A 32 -6.64 -13.34 9.52
C HIS A 32 -7.96 -12.73 9.05
N LEU A 33 -7.92 -11.77 8.14
CA LEU A 33 -9.11 -11.11 7.59
C LEU A 33 -10.03 -12.07 6.82
N ALA A 34 -9.49 -13.13 6.22
CA ALA A 34 -10.27 -14.10 5.46
C ALA A 34 -11.37 -14.78 6.31
N GLN A 35 -11.22 -14.82 7.61
CA GLN A 35 -12.22 -15.39 8.55
C GLN A 35 -13.47 -14.51 8.60
N ASN A 36 -13.35 -13.21 8.38
CA ASN A 36 -14.43 -12.22 8.46
C ASN A 36 -15.02 -11.85 7.10
N ASN A 37 -14.39 -12.30 6.00
CA ASN A 37 -14.81 -12.03 4.62
C ASN A 37 -15.18 -10.55 4.36
N PRO A 38 -14.25 -9.60 4.55
CA PRO A 38 -14.55 -8.16 4.43
C PRO A 38 -14.91 -7.78 3.00
N ASP A 39 -15.64 -6.69 2.79
CA ASP A 39 -15.94 -6.16 1.46
C ASP A 39 -14.72 -5.48 0.81
N ILE A 40 -13.98 -4.70 1.60
CA ILE A 40 -12.85 -3.89 1.16
C ILE A 40 -11.70 -4.06 2.14
N VAL A 41 -10.48 -4.19 1.62
CA VAL A 41 -9.25 -4.17 2.41
C VAL A 41 -8.48 -2.89 2.11
N VAL A 42 -8.01 -2.24 3.18
CA VAL A 42 -7.15 -1.07 3.10
C VAL A 42 -5.78 -1.41 3.66
N PHE A 43 -4.74 -1.02 2.95
CA PHE A 43 -3.35 -1.08 3.41
C PHE A 43 -2.89 0.33 3.77
N LEU A 44 -2.28 0.46 4.93
CA LEU A 44 -1.76 1.72 5.47
C LEU A 44 -0.48 1.42 6.24
N ASP A 45 0.56 2.22 6.05
CA ASP A 45 1.80 2.06 6.82
C ASP A 45 1.63 2.57 8.26
N GLY A 46 2.09 1.79 9.24
CA GLY A 46 2.00 2.12 10.67
C GLY A 46 3.07 3.09 11.18
N ASP A 47 3.74 3.83 10.30
CA ASP A 47 4.87 4.72 10.64
C ASP A 47 4.51 6.21 10.68
N TYR A 48 3.22 6.50 10.68
CA TYR A 48 2.66 7.86 10.73
C TYR A 48 2.86 8.67 9.44
N SER A 49 3.37 8.11 8.36
CA SER A 49 3.61 8.85 7.12
C SER A 49 2.34 9.12 6.30
N ASP A 50 1.40 8.20 6.32
CA ASP A 50 0.09 8.40 5.69
C ASP A 50 -0.87 9.17 6.62
N TYR A 51 -1.82 9.88 6.04
CA TYR A 51 -2.90 10.54 6.76
C TYR A 51 -4.15 9.65 6.74
N ALA A 52 -4.48 9.05 7.89
CA ALA A 52 -5.66 8.18 8.03
C ALA A 52 -6.98 8.92 7.69
N GLU A 53 -6.99 10.25 7.83
CA GLU A 53 -8.12 11.11 7.48
C GLU A 53 -8.42 11.13 5.96
N ASP A 54 -7.47 10.70 5.13
CA ASP A 54 -7.67 10.59 3.68
C ASP A 54 -8.34 9.25 3.30
N LEU A 55 -8.70 8.40 4.29
CA LEU A 55 -9.30 7.08 4.07
C LEU A 55 -10.56 7.14 3.22
N ASP A 56 -11.47 8.07 3.52
CA ASP A 56 -12.75 8.18 2.81
C ASP A 56 -12.53 8.43 1.30
N GLN A 57 -11.53 9.22 0.93
CA GLN A 57 -11.22 9.50 -0.47
C GLN A 57 -10.72 8.24 -1.21
N ILE A 58 -9.98 7.38 -0.50
CA ILE A 58 -9.41 6.14 -1.07
C ILE A 58 -10.49 5.06 -1.20
N VAL A 59 -11.43 4.99 -0.27
CA VAL A 59 -12.45 3.93 -0.22
C VAL A 59 -13.69 4.28 -1.04
N SER A 60 -14.10 5.54 -1.08
CA SER A 60 -15.32 5.99 -1.77
C SER A 60 -15.47 5.52 -3.21
N PRO A 61 -14.43 5.55 -4.09
CA PRO A 61 -14.58 5.07 -5.46
C PRO A 61 -14.92 3.57 -5.54
N ILE A 62 -14.51 2.78 -4.55
CA ILE A 62 -14.83 1.34 -4.48
C ILE A 62 -16.26 1.14 -3.97
N ILE A 63 -16.67 1.87 -2.94
CA ILE A 63 -18.04 1.85 -2.42
C ILE A 63 -19.04 2.25 -3.50
N LEU A 64 -18.72 3.28 -4.28
CA LEU A 64 -19.54 3.78 -5.40
C LEU A 64 -19.46 2.87 -6.63
N LYS A 65 -18.72 1.76 -6.56
CA LYS A 65 -18.55 0.78 -7.66
C LYS A 65 -17.93 1.36 -8.94
N GLU A 66 -17.20 2.46 -8.84
CA GLU A 66 -16.47 3.06 -9.97
C GLU A 66 -15.27 2.19 -10.35
N VAL A 67 -14.55 1.67 -9.35
CA VAL A 67 -13.34 0.86 -9.52
C VAL A 67 -13.28 -0.25 -8.47
N VAL A 68 -12.39 -1.22 -8.66
CA VAL A 68 -12.13 -2.28 -7.67
C VAL A 68 -10.84 -2.06 -6.88
N PHE A 69 -9.98 -1.18 -7.37
CA PHE A 69 -8.70 -0.84 -6.72
C PHE A 69 -8.48 0.68 -6.72
N CYS A 70 -8.09 1.22 -5.59
CA CYS A 70 -7.75 2.63 -5.44
C CYS A 70 -6.41 2.77 -4.72
N ILE A 71 -5.56 3.68 -5.19
CA ILE A 71 -4.24 3.94 -4.63
C ILE A 71 -4.07 5.43 -4.33
N GLY A 72 -3.50 5.73 -3.16
CA GLY A 72 -3.07 7.08 -2.79
C GLY A 72 -1.72 7.42 -3.44
N ALA A 73 -1.72 8.38 -4.34
CA ALA A 73 -0.49 8.93 -4.92
C ALA A 73 0.03 10.08 -4.06
N ARG A 74 1.29 9.97 -3.65
CA ARG A 74 1.97 10.98 -2.82
C ARG A 74 2.43 12.16 -3.67
N ASP A 75 1.48 13.00 -4.05
CA ASP A 75 1.75 14.16 -4.92
C ASP A 75 2.80 15.09 -4.30
N LYS A 76 3.68 15.64 -5.17
CA LYS A 76 4.77 16.55 -4.75
C LYS A 76 4.25 17.80 -4.02
N LYS A 77 3.04 18.27 -4.35
CA LYS A 77 2.44 19.47 -3.74
C LYS A 77 1.80 19.20 -2.40
N LEU A 78 1.35 17.96 -2.16
CA LEU A 78 0.63 17.57 -0.95
C LEU A 78 1.52 16.86 0.07
N ARG A 79 2.72 16.44 -0.32
CA ARG A 79 3.64 15.77 0.59
C ARG A 79 4.62 16.73 1.25
N GLU A 80 5.02 16.43 2.48
CA GLU A 80 6.06 17.17 3.18
C GLU A 80 7.41 17.05 2.45
N LYS A 81 8.16 18.15 2.42
CA LYS A 81 9.51 18.17 1.84
C LYS A 81 10.42 17.22 2.62
N GLY A 82 11.06 16.27 1.91
CA GLY A 82 11.95 15.28 2.50
C GLY A 82 11.23 14.07 3.12
N SER A 83 9.93 13.87 2.87
CA SER A 83 9.20 12.67 3.26
C SER A 83 9.58 11.43 2.44
N LEU A 84 10.10 11.61 1.23
CA LEU A 84 10.67 10.56 0.40
C LEU A 84 12.15 10.84 0.13
N THR A 85 12.97 9.80 0.18
CA THR A 85 14.38 9.87 -0.20
C THR A 85 14.53 10.01 -1.73
N TYR A 86 15.70 10.45 -2.17
CA TYR A 86 15.98 10.59 -3.61
C TYR A 86 15.91 9.24 -4.34
N GLN A 87 16.43 8.18 -3.71
CA GLN A 87 16.37 6.81 -4.23
C GLN A 87 14.91 6.32 -4.39
N GLN A 88 14.06 6.60 -3.40
CA GLN A 88 12.63 6.25 -3.49
C GLN A 88 11.94 6.99 -4.63
N ILE A 89 12.27 8.27 -4.85
CA ILE A 89 11.68 9.05 -5.95
C ILE A 89 12.10 8.49 -7.31
N ILE A 90 13.39 8.15 -7.49
CA ILE A 90 13.90 7.58 -8.75
C ILE A 90 13.30 6.19 -8.98
N GLY A 91 13.37 5.30 -8.00
CA GLY A 91 12.83 3.94 -8.09
C GLY A 91 11.34 3.93 -8.42
N ASN A 92 10.58 4.82 -7.75
CA ASN A 92 9.15 4.99 -8.01
C ASN A 92 8.86 5.43 -9.46
N LYS A 93 9.59 6.45 -9.94
CA LYS A 93 9.45 6.94 -11.32
C LYS A 93 9.80 5.85 -12.35
N LEU A 94 10.88 5.11 -12.12
CA LEU A 94 11.30 4.02 -13.00
C LEU A 94 10.23 2.92 -13.06
N ALA A 95 9.73 2.48 -11.91
CA ALA A 95 8.70 1.45 -11.85
C ALA A 95 7.40 1.88 -12.56
N CYS A 96 6.94 3.11 -12.31
CA CYS A 96 5.76 3.66 -12.97
C CYS A 96 5.98 3.80 -14.50
N PHE A 97 7.18 4.21 -14.93
CA PHE A 97 7.54 4.26 -16.35
C PHE A 97 7.49 2.88 -17.01
N LEU A 98 8.07 1.86 -16.36
CA LEU A 98 8.04 0.49 -16.87
C LEU A 98 6.61 -0.08 -16.92
N MET A 99 5.79 0.18 -15.91
CA MET A 99 4.37 -0.20 -15.92
C MET A 99 3.60 0.47 -17.06
N LYS A 100 3.88 1.75 -17.33
CA LYS A 100 3.29 2.46 -18.46
C LYS A 100 3.71 1.87 -19.79
N TRP A 101 5.00 1.58 -19.96
CA TRP A 101 5.54 1.08 -21.22
C TRP A 101 5.10 -0.38 -21.51
N LEU A 102 5.16 -1.25 -20.50
CA LEU A 102 4.87 -2.68 -20.68
C LEU A 102 3.38 -3.03 -20.59
N TYR A 103 2.61 -2.29 -19.80
CA TYR A 103 1.23 -2.63 -19.47
C TYR A 103 0.24 -1.49 -19.72
N GLN A 104 0.68 -0.37 -20.30
CA GLN A 104 -0.11 0.85 -20.50
C GLN A 104 -0.73 1.40 -19.19
N GLY A 105 -0.11 1.10 -18.06
CA GLY A 105 -0.54 1.54 -16.74
C GLY A 105 -0.42 3.05 -16.57
N LYS A 106 -1.39 3.65 -15.90
CA LYS A 106 -1.42 5.11 -15.66
C LYS A 106 -1.06 5.46 -14.21
N PHE A 107 -0.33 4.59 -13.53
CA PHE A 107 0.15 4.86 -12.18
C PHE A 107 1.27 5.91 -12.19
N SER A 108 1.22 6.85 -11.26
CA SER A 108 2.27 7.85 -11.02
C SER A 108 3.06 7.59 -9.73
N ASP A 109 2.53 6.73 -8.85
CA ASP A 109 3.13 6.41 -7.56
C ASP A 109 2.94 4.93 -7.16
N LEU A 110 3.83 4.45 -6.28
CA LEU A 110 3.76 3.14 -5.63
C LEU A 110 3.28 3.25 -4.18
N GLY A 111 2.45 4.24 -3.87
CA GLY A 111 2.02 4.56 -2.51
C GLY A 111 1.56 3.35 -1.71
N PRO A 112 1.91 3.24 -0.43
CA PRO A 112 1.47 2.15 0.43
C PRO A 112 -0.02 2.24 0.76
N PHE A 113 -0.56 3.46 0.86
CA PHE A 113 -1.96 3.70 1.14
C PHE A 113 -2.84 3.32 -0.04
N ARG A 114 -3.55 2.22 0.09
CA ARG A 114 -4.37 1.67 -0.99
C ARG A 114 -5.56 0.88 -0.47
N ALA A 115 -6.65 0.86 -1.25
CA ALA A 115 -7.83 0.06 -0.98
C ALA A 115 -8.13 -0.86 -2.16
N ILE A 116 -8.63 -2.04 -1.88
CA ILE A 116 -9.02 -3.00 -2.91
C ILE A 116 -10.23 -3.79 -2.45
N LYS A 117 -11.15 -4.09 -3.36
CA LYS A 117 -12.26 -4.98 -3.10
C LYS A 117 -11.74 -6.37 -2.73
N TRP A 118 -12.26 -6.98 -1.67
CA TRP A 118 -11.78 -8.27 -1.14
C TRP A 118 -11.72 -9.36 -2.21
N GLN A 119 -12.81 -9.55 -2.94
CA GLN A 119 -12.88 -10.53 -4.01
C GLN A 119 -11.78 -10.30 -5.06
N SER A 120 -11.56 -9.05 -5.48
CA SER A 120 -10.51 -8.71 -6.44
C SER A 120 -9.11 -8.99 -5.89
N LEU A 121 -8.88 -8.72 -4.60
CA LEU A 121 -7.61 -9.05 -3.95
C LEU A 121 -7.35 -10.56 -3.93
N GLN A 122 -8.36 -11.37 -3.64
CA GLN A 122 -8.25 -12.83 -3.71
C GLN A 122 -7.88 -13.30 -5.13
N GLU A 123 -8.49 -12.70 -6.16
CA GLU A 123 -8.18 -12.99 -7.56
C GLU A 123 -6.74 -12.63 -7.94
N LEU A 124 -6.12 -11.63 -7.30
CA LEU A 124 -4.73 -11.26 -7.55
C LEU A 124 -3.76 -12.36 -7.13
N LYS A 125 -4.10 -13.19 -6.14
CA LYS A 125 -3.23 -14.25 -5.61
C LYS A 125 -1.83 -13.71 -5.29
N MET A 126 -1.77 -12.77 -4.34
CA MET A 126 -0.54 -12.11 -3.94
C MET A 126 0.49 -13.10 -3.39
N GLU A 127 1.76 -12.99 -3.81
CA GLU A 127 2.81 -13.97 -3.54
C GLU A 127 4.09 -13.36 -2.98
N ASP A 128 4.35 -12.07 -3.25
CA ASP A 128 5.57 -11.42 -2.77
C ASP A 128 5.61 -11.41 -1.24
N LYS A 129 6.75 -11.84 -0.73
CA LYS A 129 6.98 -12.00 0.71
C LYS A 129 7.80 -10.87 1.30
N THR A 130 8.31 -9.98 0.45
CA THR A 130 9.28 -8.97 0.83
C THR A 130 8.78 -7.55 0.49
N TYR A 131 9.58 -6.81 -0.26
CA TYR A 131 9.31 -5.39 -0.57
C TYR A 131 8.66 -5.17 -1.93
N GLY A 132 8.50 -6.21 -2.73
CA GLY A 132 7.84 -6.17 -4.03
C GLY A 132 6.31 -6.10 -3.95
N TRP A 133 5.72 -6.25 -2.77
CA TRP A 133 4.27 -6.30 -2.53
C TRP A 133 3.47 -5.21 -3.25
N THR A 134 3.92 -3.95 -3.12
CA THR A 134 3.23 -2.81 -3.72
C THR A 134 3.28 -2.85 -5.24
N ILE A 135 4.43 -3.19 -5.81
CA ILE A 135 4.63 -3.32 -7.26
C ILE A 135 3.86 -4.51 -7.80
N GLU A 136 3.93 -5.65 -7.12
CA GLU A 136 3.20 -6.86 -7.50
C GLU A 136 1.71 -6.60 -7.64
N MET A 137 1.09 -5.95 -6.65
CA MET A 137 -0.34 -5.65 -6.66
C MET A 137 -0.72 -4.82 -7.88
N GLN A 138 0.01 -3.73 -8.15
CA GLN A 138 -0.26 -2.87 -9.30
C GLN A 138 -0.05 -3.60 -10.63
N LEU A 139 1.02 -4.39 -10.77
CA LEU A 139 1.25 -5.20 -11.97
C LEU A 139 0.14 -6.24 -12.20
N LYS A 140 -0.29 -6.93 -11.14
CA LYS A 140 -1.38 -7.91 -11.24
C LYS A 140 -2.72 -7.26 -11.57
N VAL A 141 -3.02 -6.07 -11.02
CA VAL A 141 -4.18 -5.25 -11.38
C VAL A 141 -4.16 -4.92 -12.88
N LEU A 142 -3.03 -4.44 -13.40
CA LEU A 142 -2.87 -4.13 -14.83
C LEU A 142 -3.00 -5.37 -15.72
N ARG A 143 -2.32 -6.47 -15.38
CA ARG A 143 -2.37 -7.72 -16.15
C ARG A 143 -3.77 -8.31 -16.23
N LYS A 144 -4.54 -8.19 -15.15
CA LYS A 144 -5.95 -8.65 -15.11
C LYS A 144 -6.94 -7.62 -15.65
N LYS A 145 -6.45 -6.46 -16.12
CA LYS A 145 -7.28 -5.36 -16.64
C LYS A 145 -8.38 -4.91 -15.66
N MET A 146 -8.09 -4.98 -14.37
CA MET A 146 -9.01 -4.51 -13.34
C MET A 146 -9.13 -2.99 -13.36
N SER A 147 -10.32 -2.48 -13.06
CA SER A 147 -10.54 -1.03 -12.94
C SER A 147 -9.82 -0.47 -11.72
N TYR A 148 -9.16 0.67 -11.89
CA TYR A 148 -8.44 1.32 -10.79
C TYR A 148 -8.49 2.84 -10.90
N LYS A 149 -8.26 3.51 -9.78
CA LYS A 149 -8.17 4.97 -9.67
C LYS A 149 -6.99 5.37 -8.81
N GLU A 150 -6.34 6.45 -9.18
CA GLU A 150 -5.29 7.07 -8.38
C GLU A 150 -5.84 8.36 -7.78
N ILE A 151 -5.70 8.52 -6.46
CA ILE A 151 -6.14 9.69 -5.69
C ILE A 151 -4.90 10.37 -5.11
N GLN A 152 -4.80 11.67 -5.27
CA GLN A 152 -3.72 12.44 -4.65
C GLN A 152 -3.96 12.54 -3.15
N VAL A 153 -2.98 12.08 -2.36
CA VAL A 153 -3.05 12.08 -0.90
C VAL A 153 -1.92 12.88 -0.28
N ARG A 154 -2.15 13.35 0.93
CA ARG A 154 -1.13 13.96 1.77
C ARG A 154 -0.14 12.90 2.23
N TYR A 155 1.10 13.30 2.44
CA TYR A 155 2.12 12.39 2.95
C TYR A 155 3.16 13.17 3.77
N ARG A 156 3.47 12.70 4.95
CA ARG A 156 4.41 13.36 5.87
C ARG A 156 5.65 12.53 6.12
N LYS A 157 6.61 13.12 6.79
CA LYS A 157 7.79 12.38 7.24
C LYS A 157 7.37 11.31 8.24
N ARG A 158 7.90 10.11 8.06
CA ARG A 158 7.67 9.00 8.98
C ARG A 158 8.27 9.29 10.38
N LEU A 159 7.67 8.70 11.38
CA LEU A 159 8.28 8.61 12.70
C LEU A 159 9.19 7.37 12.74
N GLY A 160 10.43 7.55 13.21
CA GLY A 160 11.42 6.47 13.30
C GLY A 160 12.29 6.31 12.05
N VAL A 161 13.12 5.25 12.07
CA VAL A 161 14.10 4.96 11.02
C VAL A 161 13.55 3.89 10.06
N SER A 162 13.73 4.12 8.75
CA SER A 162 13.36 3.12 7.75
C SER A 162 14.19 1.86 7.90
N LYS A 163 13.54 0.71 8.00
CA LYS A 163 14.21 -0.61 8.01
C LYS A 163 14.54 -1.11 6.59
N VAL A 164 14.05 -0.42 5.57
CA VAL A 164 14.13 -0.80 4.15
C VAL A 164 14.98 0.16 3.35
N SER A 165 14.63 1.44 3.37
CA SER A 165 15.31 2.46 2.56
C SER A 165 16.61 2.91 3.23
N GLY A 166 17.72 2.88 2.48
CA GLY A 166 19.03 3.31 2.95
C GLY A 166 19.90 2.18 3.55
N THR A 167 19.47 0.94 3.43
CA THR A 167 20.31 -0.23 3.74
C THR A 167 20.84 -0.86 2.44
N ILE A 168 22.03 -1.50 2.51
CA ILE A 168 22.65 -2.20 1.37
C ILE A 168 21.79 -3.36 0.83
N LYS A 169 20.74 -3.73 1.56
CA LYS A 169 19.81 -4.82 1.21
C LYS A 169 18.42 -4.34 0.78
N GLY A 170 18.18 -3.03 0.69
CA GLY A 170 16.90 -2.46 0.26
C GLY A 170 17.02 -1.60 -0.97
#